data_dc03b322d54c0094079dd113a42661de
#
_entry.id   dc03b322d54c0094079dd113a42661de
#
_cell.length_a   1.000
_cell.length_b   1.000
_cell.length_c   1.000
_cell.angle_alpha   90.00
_cell.angle_beta   90.00
_cell.angle_gamma   90.00
#
_symmetry.space_group_name_H-M   'P 1'
#
loop_
_entity.id
_entity.type
_entity.pdbx_description
1 polymer ?
#
loop_
_entity_poly.entity_id
_entity_poly.type
_entity_poly.pdbx_seq_one_letter_code
_entity_poly.pdbx_strand_id
1 'polypeptide(L)'
;MAEGLYILGKESLDSDEYDTSILIHEWMHYFENKLSRSDSPGGNHALGDKLDMRVAWSEGLASAMSSAMRGNASFIDTLGARQGQSSTFSVDTQPVVSDRGFFSERSVQYAVYQLSRLQGGAAAVLQTLLAEQKNTPAATSIFSFAAGLAPRMAAGATDTVFSDIGLPSASTLDAWGGSVSYVTSFASGIPVVDQLLSGIATAPVCVSNQYGSYNKLDRNRPIRLEVPAAGKWRLVATGTAALARVDLYRTGVWQPPVNEVALAPVLENTYQLQAGTYVAMLTDASMYNGTAKPQLHSCFGVRWEKVS
;
A
#
# COMPACT_ATOMS: atom_id res chain seq x y z
N MET A 1 -14.59 15.55 -10.94
CA MET A 1 -15.30 15.85 -9.68
C MET A 1 -14.63 17.06 -9.04
N ALA A 2 -15.39 17.91 -8.35
CA ALA A 2 -14.77 18.99 -7.58
C ALA A 2 -13.90 18.39 -6.47
N GLU A 3 -12.76 19.03 -6.16
CA GLU A 3 -11.96 18.62 -5.00
C GLU A 3 -12.74 18.89 -3.71
N GLY A 4 -12.85 17.90 -2.84
CA GLY A 4 -13.58 18.03 -1.58
C GLY A 4 -13.60 16.73 -0.77
N LEU A 5 -14.08 16.86 0.44
CA LEU A 5 -14.41 15.74 1.30
C LEU A 5 -15.86 15.33 1.01
N TYR A 6 -16.06 14.05 0.74
CA TYR A 6 -17.37 13.50 0.44
C TYR A 6 -17.75 12.52 1.56
N ILE A 7 -18.84 12.84 2.26
CA ILE A 7 -19.35 12.03 3.37
C ILE A 7 -20.70 11.45 2.95
N LEU A 8 -20.91 10.18 3.24
CA LEU A 8 -22.20 9.56 3.02
C LEU A 8 -23.24 10.17 3.97
N GLY A 9 -24.41 10.53 3.45
CA GLY A 9 -25.44 11.22 4.22
C GLY A 9 -26.82 10.80 3.77
N LYS A 10 -27.16 9.52 3.83
CA LYS A 10 -28.46 8.99 3.44
C LYS A 10 -29.25 8.53 4.66
N GLU A 11 -30.26 9.33 5.02
CA GLU A 11 -31.15 9.03 6.13
C GLU A 11 -31.66 7.58 6.10
N SER A 12 -31.65 6.92 7.23
CA SER A 12 -32.08 5.54 7.46
C SER A 12 -31.31 4.46 6.71
N LEU A 13 -30.19 4.81 6.06
CA LEU A 13 -29.28 3.88 5.41
C LEU A 13 -27.92 3.96 6.03
N ASP A 14 -27.28 5.09 5.86
CA ASP A 14 -25.93 5.36 6.33
C ASP A 14 -25.76 6.88 6.41
N SER A 15 -25.43 7.38 7.58
CA SER A 15 -25.38 8.81 7.89
C SER A 15 -24.09 9.15 8.62
N ASP A 16 -22.96 8.92 7.90
CA ASP A 16 -21.59 9.15 8.35
C ASP A 16 -21.34 10.57 8.85
N GLU A 17 -22.16 11.54 8.43
CA GLU A 17 -22.09 12.92 8.90
C GLU A 17 -22.31 13.08 10.40
N TYR A 18 -22.82 12.05 11.08
CA TYR A 18 -22.96 12.02 12.55
C TYR A 18 -21.88 11.19 13.23
N ASP A 19 -21.07 10.45 12.47
CA ASP A 19 -20.03 9.58 13.00
C ASP A 19 -18.67 10.28 13.01
N THR A 20 -18.29 10.82 14.16
CA THR A 20 -17.00 11.52 14.29
C THR A 20 -15.81 10.64 13.91
N SER A 21 -15.90 9.32 14.08
CA SER A 21 -14.88 8.36 13.65
C SER A 21 -14.68 8.43 12.14
N ILE A 22 -15.78 8.36 11.39
CA ILE A 22 -15.78 8.39 9.92
C ILE A 22 -15.38 9.76 9.41
N LEU A 23 -15.98 10.83 9.94
CA LEU A 23 -15.64 12.21 9.54
C LEU A 23 -14.13 12.48 9.60
N ILE A 24 -13.47 12.06 10.68
CA ILE A 24 -12.03 12.29 10.83
C ILE A 24 -11.23 11.30 9.97
N HIS A 25 -11.72 10.08 9.77
CA HIS A 25 -11.11 9.09 8.86
C HIS A 25 -11.05 9.64 7.43
N GLU A 26 -12.18 10.09 6.89
CA GLU A 26 -12.24 10.68 5.55
C GLU A 26 -11.42 11.97 5.45
N TRP A 27 -11.41 12.78 6.52
CA TRP A 27 -10.55 13.96 6.58
C TRP A 27 -9.06 13.59 6.53
N MET A 28 -8.66 12.46 7.11
CA MET A 28 -7.28 11.98 7.05
C MET A 28 -6.87 11.55 5.64
N HIS A 29 -7.75 10.95 4.84
CA HIS A 29 -7.48 10.71 3.41
C HIS A 29 -7.27 12.03 2.66
N TYR A 30 -8.10 13.04 2.92
CA TYR A 30 -7.90 14.36 2.35
C TYR A 30 -6.57 14.97 2.79
N PHE A 31 -6.22 14.88 4.08
CA PHE A 31 -4.94 15.33 4.61
C PHE A 31 -3.76 14.61 3.96
N GLU A 32 -3.81 13.28 3.87
CA GLU A 32 -2.76 12.48 3.23
C GLU A 32 -2.54 12.94 1.78
N ASN A 33 -3.61 13.12 1.03
CA ASN A 33 -3.54 13.54 -0.37
C ASN A 33 -3.01 14.97 -0.56
N LYS A 34 -3.40 15.92 0.31
CA LYS A 34 -3.08 17.35 0.14
C LYS A 34 -1.79 17.80 0.80
N LEU A 35 -1.50 17.28 1.98
CA LEU A 35 -0.39 17.75 2.80
C LEU A 35 0.76 16.75 2.87
N SER A 36 0.46 15.47 2.77
CA SER A 36 1.43 14.39 2.64
C SER A 36 1.46 13.87 1.19
N ARG A 37 1.37 12.54 1.02
CA ARG A 37 1.21 11.83 -0.25
C ARG A 37 0.46 10.54 -0.02
N SER A 38 -0.51 10.24 -0.90
CA SER A 38 -1.17 8.94 -0.97
C SER A 38 -0.92 8.29 -2.33
N ASP A 39 -0.47 7.04 -2.30
CA ASP A 39 -0.31 6.20 -3.49
C ASP A 39 -1.37 5.08 -3.51
N SER A 40 -2.37 5.16 -2.62
CA SER A 40 -3.44 4.18 -2.53
C SER A 40 -4.25 4.14 -3.83
N PRO A 41 -4.46 2.95 -4.42
CA PRO A 41 -5.38 2.80 -5.53
C PRO A 41 -6.85 2.86 -5.08
N GLY A 42 -7.12 2.94 -3.78
CA GLY A 42 -8.48 2.89 -3.22
C GLY A 42 -9.21 1.57 -3.47
N GLY A 43 -10.53 1.65 -3.41
CA GLY A 43 -11.43 0.54 -3.72
C GLY A 43 -11.89 -0.24 -2.49
N ASN A 44 -12.86 -1.14 -2.69
CA ASN A 44 -13.53 -1.86 -1.62
C ASN A 44 -12.57 -2.69 -0.77
N HIS A 45 -12.68 -2.54 0.54
CA HIS A 45 -11.90 -3.27 1.52
C HIS A 45 -12.77 -3.56 2.76
N ALA A 46 -12.31 -4.49 3.57
CA ALA A 46 -12.88 -4.79 4.88
C ALA A 46 -11.78 -5.15 5.87
N LEU A 47 -12.04 -4.91 7.14
CA LEU A 47 -11.14 -5.34 8.22
C LEU A 47 -10.91 -6.85 8.14
N GLY A 48 -9.63 -7.27 8.06
CA GLY A 48 -9.22 -8.67 7.90
C GLY A 48 -8.90 -9.09 6.48
N ASP A 49 -9.15 -8.23 5.49
CA ASP A 49 -8.64 -8.45 4.13
C ASP A 49 -7.12 -8.37 4.10
N LYS A 50 -6.52 -9.16 3.20
CA LYS A 50 -5.12 -8.97 2.81
C LYS A 50 -5.07 -8.02 1.62
N LEU A 51 -4.57 -6.83 1.86
CA LEU A 51 -4.63 -5.70 0.95
C LEU A 51 -3.28 -5.41 0.26
N ASP A 52 -3.35 -4.73 -0.86
CA ASP A 52 -2.19 -3.99 -1.39
C ASP A 52 -1.62 -3.11 -0.27
N MET A 53 -0.31 -3.08 -0.10
CA MET A 53 0.35 -2.37 1.00
C MET A 53 0.01 -0.88 1.06
N ARG A 54 -0.32 -0.26 -0.08
CA ARG A 54 -0.69 1.15 -0.20
C ARG A 54 -2.10 1.41 0.33
N VAL A 55 -3.00 0.45 0.09
CA VAL A 55 -4.37 0.50 0.65
C VAL A 55 -4.33 0.23 2.13
N ALA A 56 -3.66 -0.84 2.57
CA ALA A 56 -3.51 -1.14 4.00
C ALA A 56 -2.91 0.04 4.78
N TRP A 57 -1.96 0.75 4.16
CA TRP A 57 -1.38 1.96 4.73
C TRP A 57 -2.39 3.10 4.86
N SER A 58 -3.04 3.48 3.76
CA SER A 58 -3.95 4.64 3.72
C SER A 58 -5.13 4.46 4.68
N GLU A 59 -5.77 3.29 4.65
CA GLU A 59 -6.93 2.99 5.50
C GLU A 59 -6.54 2.84 6.99
N GLY A 60 -5.45 2.12 7.25
CA GLY A 60 -4.95 1.95 8.61
C GLY A 60 -4.47 3.26 9.23
N LEU A 61 -3.81 4.13 8.45
CA LEU A 61 -3.42 5.48 8.88
C LEU A 61 -4.65 6.31 9.24
N ALA A 62 -5.65 6.33 8.38
CA ALA A 62 -6.87 7.13 8.58
C ALA A 62 -7.63 6.70 9.84
N SER A 63 -7.82 5.40 10.05
CA SER A 63 -8.45 4.83 11.25
C SER A 63 -7.67 5.13 12.53
N ALA A 64 -6.33 4.97 12.49
CA ALA A 64 -5.46 5.26 13.63
C ALA A 64 -5.49 6.74 14.03
N MET A 65 -5.34 7.63 13.06
CA MET A 65 -5.30 9.07 13.31
C MET A 65 -6.67 9.60 13.73
N SER A 66 -7.78 9.06 13.19
CA SER A 66 -9.13 9.35 13.67
C SER A 66 -9.24 9.05 15.16
N SER A 67 -8.77 7.90 15.60
CA SER A 67 -8.80 7.51 17.01
C SER A 67 -7.83 8.32 17.88
N ALA A 68 -6.63 8.59 17.39
CA ALA A 68 -5.64 9.39 18.11
C ALA A 68 -6.12 10.83 18.33
N MET A 69 -6.71 11.47 17.33
CA MET A 69 -7.23 12.83 17.40
C MET A 69 -8.43 12.95 18.36
N ARG A 70 -9.27 11.92 18.44
CA ARG A 70 -10.39 11.87 19.40
C ARG A 70 -9.95 11.51 20.82
N GLY A 71 -8.72 11.02 21.00
CA GLY A 71 -8.25 10.48 22.27
C GLY A 71 -9.01 9.19 22.70
N ASN A 72 -9.60 8.47 21.75
CA ASN A 72 -10.41 7.29 22.00
C ASN A 72 -10.10 6.19 20.97
N ALA A 73 -9.69 5.02 21.43
CA ALA A 73 -9.35 3.88 20.59
C ALA A 73 -10.56 3.24 19.88
N SER A 74 -11.77 3.49 20.34
CA SER A 74 -12.98 2.94 19.72
C SER A 74 -13.28 3.66 18.43
N PHE A 75 -13.37 2.92 17.34
CA PHE A 75 -13.84 3.35 16.04
C PHE A 75 -15.29 2.89 15.91
N ILE A 76 -16.19 3.80 15.62
CA ILE A 76 -17.63 3.56 15.55
C ILE A 76 -18.14 4.08 14.23
N ASP A 77 -18.89 3.24 13.55
CA ASP A 77 -19.62 3.51 12.35
C ASP A 77 -21.07 3.10 12.55
N THR A 78 -22.00 4.05 12.48
CA THR A 78 -23.42 3.80 12.73
C THR A 78 -24.21 3.81 11.42
N LEU A 79 -25.15 2.89 11.32
CA LEU A 79 -25.92 2.69 10.09
C LEU A 79 -27.38 2.28 10.37
N GLY A 80 -28.18 2.31 9.34
CA GLY A 80 -29.58 1.89 9.39
C GLY A 80 -30.53 2.95 9.94
N ALA A 81 -31.78 2.55 10.12
CA ALA A 81 -32.82 3.46 10.57
C ALA A 81 -32.52 4.02 11.97
N ARG A 82 -32.46 5.35 12.08
CA ARG A 82 -32.12 6.10 13.30
C ARG A 82 -30.75 5.69 13.89
N GLN A 83 -29.80 5.30 13.04
CA GLN A 83 -28.48 4.80 13.47
C GLN A 83 -28.58 3.65 14.48
N GLY A 84 -29.60 2.79 14.33
CA GLY A 84 -29.89 1.72 15.27
C GLY A 84 -28.96 0.51 15.20
N GLN A 85 -28.02 0.52 14.25
CA GLN A 85 -26.97 -0.49 14.09
C GLN A 85 -25.61 0.18 14.15
N SER A 86 -24.60 -0.56 14.54
CA SER A 86 -23.22 -0.05 14.49
C SER A 86 -22.20 -1.15 14.22
N SER A 87 -21.18 -0.80 13.47
CA SER A 87 -19.91 -1.51 13.39
C SER A 87 -18.92 -0.83 14.34
N THR A 88 -18.35 -1.59 15.27
CA THR A 88 -17.44 -1.04 16.27
C THR A 88 -16.21 -1.93 16.42
N PHE A 89 -15.04 -1.32 16.40
CA PHE A 89 -13.77 -2.00 16.70
C PHE A 89 -12.84 -1.06 17.47
N SER A 90 -11.77 -1.61 18.04
CA SER A 90 -10.74 -0.81 18.71
C SER A 90 -9.44 -0.88 17.93
N VAL A 91 -8.88 0.29 17.59
CA VAL A 91 -7.56 0.39 16.95
C VAL A 91 -6.42 0.01 17.91
N ASP A 92 -6.68 -0.05 19.21
CA ASP A 92 -5.74 -0.47 20.28
C ASP A 92 -5.67 -2.00 20.43
N THR A 93 -6.48 -2.74 19.69
CA THR A 93 -6.47 -4.20 19.73
C THR A 93 -5.32 -4.74 18.88
N GLN A 94 -4.38 -5.42 19.53
CA GLN A 94 -3.27 -6.08 18.82
C GLN A 94 -3.82 -7.07 17.79
N PRO A 95 -3.33 -7.03 16.54
CA PRO A 95 -3.82 -7.91 15.49
C PRO A 95 -3.50 -9.38 15.80
N VAL A 96 -4.45 -10.27 15.49
CA VAL A 96 -4.22 -11.71 15.58
C VAL A 96 -3.15 -12.14 14.56
N VAL A 97 -2.50 -13.27 14.81
CA VAL A 97 -1.35 -13.71 14.01
C VAL A 97 -1.62 -13.74 12.50
N SER A 98 -2.83 -14.15 12.09
CA SER A 98 -3.22 -14.19 10.67
C SER A 98 -3.33 -12.83 10.00
N ASP A 99 -3.52 -11.77 10.80
CA ASP A 99 -3.69 -10.38 10.34
C ASP A 99 -2.42 -9.55 10.50
N ARG A 100 -1.32 -10.14 11.01
CA ARG A 100 -0.05 -9.43 11.17
C ARG A 100 0.66 -9.28 9.84
N GLY A 101 1.08 -8.05 9.54
CA GLY A 101 1.88 -7.75 8.37
C GLY A 101 1.53 -6.43 7.70
N PHE A 102 2.35 -6.07 6.75
CA PHE A 102 2.27 -4.82 5.97
C PHE A 102 1.01 -4.71 5.09
N PHE A 103 0.37 -5.83 4.83
CA PHE A 103 -0.83 -5.99 3.99
C PHE A 103 -2.14 -5.84 4.78
N SER A 104 -2.06 -5.61 6.07
CA SER A 104 -3.22 -5.60 6.96
C SER A 104 -3.50 -4.20 7.46
N GLU A 105 -4.69 -3.71 7.19
CA GLU A 105 -5.21 -2.47 7.75
C GLU A 105 -5.18 -2.51 9.28
N ARG A 106 -5.57 -3.65 9.91
CA ARG A 106 -5.50 -3.82 11.37
C ARG A 106 -4.10 -3.65 11.94
N SER A 107 -3.09 -4.16 11.24
CA SER A 107 -1.69 -4.00 11.64
C SER A 107 -1.25 -2.56 11.57
N VAL A 108 -1.57 -1.88 10.49
CA VAL A 108 -1.20 -0.48 10.29
C VAL A 108 -1.91 0.43 11.29
N GLN A 109 -3.23 0.28 11.46
CA GLN A 109 -3.98 1.12 12.42
C GLN A 109 -3.48 0.93 13.86
N TYR A 110 -3.23 -0.31 14.29
CA TYR A 110 -2.65 -0.59 15.59
C TYR A 110 -1.29 0.07 15.74
N ALA A 111 -0.39 -0.15 14.78
CA ALA A 111 0.96 0.39 14.86
C ALA A 111 0.97 1.92 14.93
N VAL A 112 0.27 2.61 14.02
CA VAL A 112 0.25 4.07 13.99
C VAL A 112 -0.39 4.63 15.27
N TYR A 113 -1.45 4.02 15.75
CA TYR A 113 -2.10 4.43 17.01
C TYR A 113 -1.15 4.27 18.20
N GLN A 114 -0.49 3.11 18.37
CA GLN A 114 0.48 2.89 19.43
C GLN A 114 1.65 3.87 19.35
N LEU A 115 2.22 4.05 18.15
CA LEU A 115 3.32 4.98 17.91
C LEU A 115 2.93 6.42 18.28
N SER A 116 1.71 6.85 17.99
CA SER A 116 1.22 8.18 18.33
C SER A 116 1.15 8.43 19.84
N ARG A 117 1.02 7.37 20.66
CA ARG A 117 0.94 7.43 22.13
C ARG A 117 2.28 7.38 22.85
N LEU A 118 3.35 7.04 22.14
CA LEU A 118 4.70 7.09 22.71
C LEU A 118 5.08 8.53 23.04
N GLN A 119 6.05 8.70 23.94
CA GLN A 119 6.57 10.03 24.26
C GLN A 119 7.10 10.73 23.00
N GLY A 120 6.52 11.88 22.67
CA GLY A 120 6.82 12.61 21.44
C GLY A 120 6.25 11.97 20.16
N GLY A 121 5.58 10.82 20.26
CA GLY A 121 5.14 10.01 19.13
C GLY A 121 4.16 10.71 18.21
N ALA A 122 3.15 11.40 18.75
CA ALA A 122 2.18 12.12 17.91
C ALA A 122 2.85 13.17 17.01
N ALA A 123 3.81 13.92 17.56
CA ALA A 123 4.58 14.90 16.77
C ALA A 123 5.48 14.20 15.73
N ALA A 124 6.14 13.12 16.11
CA ALA A 124 7.00 12.35 15.20
C ALA A 124 6.19 11.75 14.04
N VAL A 125 5.01 11.17 14.30
CA VAL A 125 4.09 10.65 13.28
C VAL A 125 3.72 11.77 12.29
N LEU A 126 3.22 12.90 12.80
CA LEU A 126 2.80 14.01 11.93
C LEU A 126 3.95 14.57 11.10
N GLN A 127 5.12 14.80 11.71
CA GLN A 127 6.30 15.28 10.99
C GLN A 127 6.77 14.31 9.92
N THR A 128 6.74 13.00 10.20
CA THR A 128 7.08 11.96 9.21
C THR A 128 6.14 12.02 8.01
N LEU A 129 4.83 12.16 8.23
CA LEU A 129 3.85 12.29 7.15
C LEU A 129 4.12 13.51 6.28
N LEU A 130 4.43 14.65 6.89
CA LEU A 130 4.63 15.93 6.19
C LEU A 130 5.98 16.04 5.47
N ALA A 131 6.97 15.25 5.86
CA ALA A 131 8.34 15.32 5.33
C ALA A 131 8.75 14.02 4.62
N GLU A 132 9.12 12.98 5.36
CA GLU A 132 9.73 11.78 4.78
C GLU A 132 8.72 10.98 3.95
N GLN A 133 7.51 10.77 4.44
CA GLN A 133 6.47 10.05 3.72
C GLN A 133 6.06 10.77 2.43
N LYS A 134 5.93 12.10 2.51
CA LYS A 134 5.63 12.93 1.34
C LYS A 134 6.67 12.79 0.23
N ASN A 135 7.94 12.69 0.60
CA ASN A 135 9.08 12.75 -0.32
C ASN A 135 9.77 11.38 -0.53
N THR A 136 9.20 10.30 0.03
CA THR A 136 9.81 8.97 -0.11
C THR A 136 9.96 8.57 -1.58
N PRO A 137 11.07 7.93 -1.98
CA PRO A 137 11.20 7.37 -3.33
C PRO A 137 10.39 6.09 -3.52
N ALA A 138 9.97 5.43 -2.45
CA ALA A 138 9.12 4.24 -2.49
C ALA A 138 7.63 4.59 -2.53
N ALA A 139 6.77 3.60 -2.71
CA ALA A 139 5.34 3.77 -2.50
C ALA A 139 5.02 4.07 -1.03
N THR A 140 3.98 4.87 -0.79
CA THR A 140 3.50 5.13 0.56
C THR A 140 2.99 3.85 1.19
N SER A 141 3.59 3.49 2.32
CA SER A 141 3.34 2.23 3.02
C SER A 141 3.86 2.31 4.45
N ILE A 142 3.59 1.29 5.24
CA ILE A 142 4.17 1.15 6.58
C ILE A 142 5.72 1.12 6.55
N PHE A 143 6.32 0.66 5.46
CA PHE A 143 7.79 0.62 5.31
C PHE A 143 8.39 2.00 5.10
N SER A 144 7.85 2.77 4.15
CA SER A 144 8.32 4.14 3.91
C SER A 144 8.08 5.04 5.12
N PHE A 145 6.97 4.82 5.84
CA PHE A 145 6.69 5.49 7.09
C PHE A 145 7.68 5.08 8.21
N ALA A 146 7.93 3.78 8.39
CA ALA A 146 8.86 3.29 9.40
C ALA A 146 10.28 3.85 9.21
N ALA A 147 10.77 3.82 7.97
CA ALA A 147 12.09 4.35 7.63
C ALA A 147 12.20 5.86 7.92
N GLY A 148 11.13 6.63 7.69
CA GLY A 148 11.09 8.06 8.00
C GLY A 148 10.91 8.36 9.50
N LEU A 149 10.18 7.49 10.22
CA LEU A 149 9.88 7.65 11.64
C LEU A 149 11.08 7.30 12.53
N ALA A 150 11.83 6.26 12.18
CA ALA A 150 12.91 5.72 13.03
C ALA A 150 13.92 6.78 13.49
N PRO A 151 14.40 7.70 12.66
CA PRO A 151 15.31 8.78 13.11
C PRO A 151 14.68 9.81 14.05
N ARG A 152 13.34 9.84 14.16
CA ARG A 152 12.60 10.80 14.97
C ARG A 152 12.24 10.28 16.36
N MET A 153 12.45 8.99 16.59
CA MET A 153 12.13 8.30 17.84
C MET A 153 13.41 7.90 18.58
N ALA A 154 13.32 7.74 19.89
CA ALA A 154 14.39 7.17 20.66
C ALA A 154 14.72 5.74 20.20
N ALA A 155 15.97 5.36 20.19
CA ALA A 155 16.41 4.03 19.78
C ALA A 155 15.64 2.94 20.54
N GLY A 156 15.09 1.98 19.81
CA GLY A 156 14.30 0.87 20.36
C GLY A 156 12.87 1.22 20.79
N ALA A 157 12.48 2.49 20.81
CA ALA A 157 11.15 2.90 21.27
C ALA A 157 9.99 2.33 20.42
N THR A 158 10.27 1.98 19.17
CA THR A 158 9.27 1.47 18.22
C THR A 158 9.27 -0.06 18.11
N ASP A 159 10.26 -0.73 18.67
CA ASP A 159 10.53 -2.16 18.39
C ASP A 159 9.37 -3.09 18.77
N THR A 160 8.79 -2.87 19.94
CA THR A 160 7.63 -3.67 20.39
C THR A 160 6.46 -3.51 19.44
N VAL A 161 6.16 -2.28 19.02
CA VAL A 161 5.01 -2.00 18.13
C VAL A 161 5.18 -2.70 16.79
N PHE A 162 6.38 -2.64 16.20
CA PHE A 162 6.64 -3.33 14.92
C PHE A 162 6.66 -4.85 15.08
N SER A 163 7.19 -5.37 16.19
CA SER A 163 7.12 -6.80 16.53
C SER A 163 5.68 -7.29 16.67
N ASP A 164 4.80 -6.50 17.31
CA ASP A 164 3.40 -6.84 17.51
C ASP A 164 2.64 -7.03 16.19
N ILE A 165 3.05 -6.34 15.15
CA ILE A 165 2.48 -6.47 13.81
C ILE A 165 3.28 -7.41 12.89
N GLY A 166 4.24 -8.15 13.43
CA GLY A 166 5.02 -9.15 12.70
C GLY A 166 6.06 -8.56 11.73
N LEU A 167 6.51 -7.32 11.98
CA LEU A 167 7.57 -6.67 11.20
C LEU A 167 8.86 -6.52 12.01
N PRO A 168 10.03 -6.45 11.35
CA PRO A 168 11.28 -6.08 12.00
C PRO A 168 11.23 -4.68 12.62
N SER A 169 12.19 -4.38 13.51
CA SER A 169 12.37 -3.03 14.06
C SER A 169 12.39 -1.96 12.97
N ALA A 170 11.72 -0.82 13.22
CA ALA A 170 11.67 0.29 12.29
C ALA A 170 13.06 0.77 11.86
N SER A 171 14.05 0.70 12.75
CA SER A 171 15.44 1.08 12.48
C SER A 171 16.15 0.19 11.45
N THR A 172 15.62 -1.01 11.18
CA THR A 172 16.17 -1.97 10.21
C THR A 172 15.39 -2.03 8.90
N LEU A 173 14.26 -1.33 8.84
CA LEU A 173 13.42 -1.25 7.64
C LEU A 173 13.89 -0.12 6.73
N ASP A 174 14.04 -0.42 5.46
CA ASP A 174 14.14 0.59 4.42
C ASP A 174 12.75 0.95 3.86
N ALA A 175 12.67 2.05 3.13
CA ALA A 175 11.41 2.54 2.59
C ALA A 175 10.74 1.58 1.58
N TRP A 176 11.47 0.57 1.09
CA TRP A 176 11.02 -0.41 0.12
C TRP A 176 10.59 -1.73 0.75
N GLY A 177 10.86 -1.93 2.04
CA GLY A 177 10.66 -3.22 2.71
C GLY A 177 11.61 -4.31 2.23
N GLY A 178 12.82 -3.94 1.77
CA GLY A 178 13.76 -4.85 1.12
C GLY A 178 14.27 -6.00 1.99
N SER A 179 14.19 -5.86 3.33
CA SER A 179 14.55 -6.93 4.28
C SER A 179 13.36 -7.84 4.62
N VAL A 180 12.16 -7.58 4.08
CA VAL A 180 10.94 -8.31 4.41
C VAL A 180 10.51 -9.21 3.26
N SER A 181 10.18 -10.44 3.59
CA SER A 181 9.55 -11.39 2.67
C SER A 181 8.34 -12.04 3.33
N TYR A 182 7.44 -12.56 2.52
CA TYR A 182 6.23 -13.21 3.00
C TYR A 182 5.94 -14.52 2.25
N VAL A 183 4.91 -15.22 2.70
CA VAL A 183 4.52 -16.53 2.18
C VAL A 183 3.10 -16.44 1.63
N THR A 184 2.90 -17.05 0.48
CA THR A 184 1.59 -17.25 -0.17
C THR A 184 1.33 -18.74 -0.37
N SER A 185 0.17 -19.10 -0.93
CA SER A 185 -0.14 -20.50 -1.25
C SER A 185 0.72 -21.09 -2.38
N PHE A 186 1.36 -20.25 -3.18
CA PHE A 186 2.13 -20.68 -4.36
C PHE A 186 3.64 -20.44 -4.24
N ALA A 187 4.09 -19.65 -3.28
CA ALA A 187 5.51 -19.40 -3.08
C ALA A 187 5.83 -18.94 -1.65
N SER A 188 7.07 -19.14 -1.24
CA SER A 188 7.65 -18.63 0.01
C SER A 188 8.80 -17.69 -0.28
N GLY A 189 9.09 -16.79 0.68
CA GLY A 189 10.18 -15.83 0.53
C GLY A 189 9.94 -14.77 -0.55
N ILE A 190 8.68 -14.46 -0.81
CA ILE A 190 8.31 -13.43 -1.79
C ILE A 190 8.76 -12.07 -1.24
N PRO A 191 9.57 -11.29 -1.96
CA PRO A 191 9.94 -9.94 -1.51
C PRO A 191 8.71 -9.02 -1.56
N VAL A 192 8.67 -7.99 -0.70
CA VAL A 192 7.60 -6.98 -0.76
C VAL A 192 7.64 -6.22 -2.09
N VAL A 193 8.84 -5.86 -2.53
CA VAL A 193 9.11 -5.20 -3.81
C VAL A 193 10.18 -5.98 -4.56
N ASP A 194 9.88 -6.42 -5.78
CA ASP A 194 10.87 -7.01 -6.66
C ASP A 194 11.85 -5.94 -7.14
N GLN A 195 13.13 -6.30 -7.31
CA GLN A 195 14.14 -5.36 -7.78
C GLN A 195 14.76 -5.82 -9.09
N LEU A 196 14.72 -4.97 -10.11
CA LEU A 196 15.40 -5.16 -11.38
C LEU A 196 16.58 -4.20 -11.52
N LEU A 197 17.74 -4.78 -11.61
CA LEU A 197 18.94 -4.08 -12.07
C LEU A 197 19.02 -4.22 -13.58
N SER A 198 19.52 -3.19 -14.25
CA SER A 198 19.69 -3.15 -15.71
C SER A 198 20.41 -4.39 -16.24
N GLY A 199 19.83 -5.03 -17.26
CA GLY A 199 20.43 -6.14 -17.98
C GLY A 199 20.31 -7.51 -17.30
N ILE A 200 19.64 -7.63 -16.16
CA ILE A 200 19.49 -8.90 -15.43
C ILE A 200 18.05 -9.41 -15.58
N ALA A 201 17.92 -10.66 -16.05
CA ALA A 201 16.68 -11.40 -15.90
C ALA A 201 16.51 -11.77 -14.42
N THR A 202 15.36 -11.41 -13.86
CA THR A 202 15.05 -11.78 -12.48
C THR A 202 14.40 -13.14 -12.38
N ALA A 203 14.29 -13.61 -11.14
CA ALA A 203 13.33 -14.67 -10.81
C ALA A 203 11.92 -14.27 -11.31
N PRO A 204 11.05 -15.24 -11.62
CA PRO A 204 9.70 -14.94 -12.05
C PRO A 204 8.95 -14.06 -11.05
N VAL A 205 8.36 -12.97 -11.53
CA VAL A 205 7.47 -12.13 -10.72
C VAL A 205 6.06 -12.67 -10.84
N CYS A 206 5.48 -13.07 -9.72
CA CYS A 206 4.18 -13.73 -9.72
C CYS A 206 3.11 -12.83 -9.13
N VAL A 207 1.95 -12.79 -9.76
CA VAL A 207 0.72 -12.13 -9.31
C VAL A 207 -0.35 -13.18 -9.01
N SER A 208 -1.31 -12.87 -8.15
CA SER A 208 -2.35 -13.79 -7.73
C SER A 208 -3.64 -13.09 -7.36
N ASN A 209 -4.77 -13.77 -7.52
CA ASN A 209 -6.07 -13.33 -7.00
C ASN A 209 -6.52 -14.15 -5.78
N GLN A 210 -5.62 -14.86 -5.11
CA GLN A 210 -5.96 -15.71 -3.97
C GLN A 210 -6.65 -14.95 -2.82
N TYR A 211 -6.35 -13.66 -2.66
CA TYR A 211 -6.95 -12.81 -1.63
C TYR A 211 -8.11 -11.96 -2.14
N GLY A 212 -8.46 -12.09 -3.40
CA GLY A 212 -9.55 -11.36 -4.05
C GLY A 212 -9.09 -10.49 -5.21
N SER A 213 -10.00 -9.65 -5.67
CA SER A 213 -9.79 -8.81 -6.85
C SER A 213 -9.32 -7.40 -6.50
N TYR A 214 -8.82 -6.68 -7.50
CA TYR A 214 -8.45 -5.27 -7.48
C TYR A 214 -7.30 -4.93 -6.51
N ASN A 215 -7.61 -4.42 -5.32
CA ASN A 215 -6.70 -3.86 -4.35
C ASN A 215 -6.23 -4.86 -3.27
N LYS A 216 -6.31 -6.14 -3.55
CA LYS A 216 -5.85 -7.18 -2.64
C LYS A 216 -4.36 -7.50 -2.82
N LEU A 217 -3.75 -8.07 -1.79
CA LEU A 217 -2.37 -8.53 -1.81
C LEU A 217 -2.10 -9.42 -3.04
N ASP A 218 -0.94 -9.28 -3.64
CA ASP A 218 -0.46 -9.99 -4.83
C ASP A 218 -1.21 -9.71 -6.14
N ARG A 219 -2.26 -8.90 -6.15
CA ARG A 219 -2.92 -8.51 -7.40
C ARG A 219 -2.03 -7.64 -8.27
N ASN A 220 -1.27 -6.77 -7.65
CA ASN A 220 -0.31 -5.88 -8.27
C ASN A 220 1.05 -6.10 -7.62
N ARG A 221 2.05 -6.46 -8.41
CA ARG A 221 3.41 -6.64 -7.91
C ARG A 221 4.25 -5.43 -8.22
N PRO A 222 4.75 -4.72 -7.21
CA PRO A 222 5.66 -3.61 -7.43
C PRO A 222 7.06 -4.13 -7.78
N ILE A 223 7.63 -3.56 -8.84
CA ILE A 223 8.98 -3.86 -9.31
C ILE A 223 9.77 -2.55 -9.33
N ARG A 224 10.82 -2.46 -8.54
CA ARG A 224 11.74 -1.32 -8.56
C ARG A 224 12.66 -1.42 -9.75
N LEU A 225 12.71 -0.36 -10.57
CA LEU A 225 13.53 -0.26 -11.77
C LEU A 225 14.52 0.89 -11.60
N GLU A 226 15.80 0.62 -11.83
CA GLU A 226 16.83 1.66 -11.80
C GLU A 226 17.14 2.13 -13.22
N VAL A 227 17.16 3.46 -13.42
CA VAL A 227 17.56 4.16 -14.64
C VAL A 227 18.79 5.00 -14.32
N PRO A 228 20.01 4.47 -14.45
CA PRO A 228 21.23 5.19 -14.07
C PRO A 228 21.54 6.39 -14.97
N ALA A 229 21.02 6.39 -16.21
CA ALA A 229 21.20 7.49 -17.15
C ALA A 229 19.96 7.65 -18.04
N ALA A 230 19.62 8.88 -18.37
CA ALA A 230 18.53 9.19 -19.31
C ALA A 230 18.71 8.44 -20.63
N GLY A 231 17.60 8.09 -21.25
CA GLY A 231 17.60 7.37 -22.52
C GLY A 231 16.37 6.52 -22.76
N LYS A 232 16.47 5.68 -23.78
CA LYS A 232 15.44 4.68 -24.08
C LYS A 232 15.68 3.41 -23.24
N TRP A 233 14.65 2.98 -22.55
CA TRP A 233 14.66 1.79 -21.70
C TRP A 233 13.51 0.88 -22.08
N ARG A 234 13.74 -0.42 -22.06
CA ARG A 234 12.77 -1.42 -22.46
C ARG A 234 12.45 -2.33 -21.29
N LEU A 235 11.15 -2.48 -21.02
CA LEU A 235 10.61 -3.50 -20.12
C LEU A 235 10.00 -4.62 -20.94
N VAL A 236 10.42 -5.85 -20.65
CA VAL A 236 9.84 -7.05 -21.23
C VAL A 236 9.28 -7.91 -20.12
N ALA A 237 8.01 -8.27 -20.21
CA ALA A 237 7.37 -9.22 -19.30
C ALA A 237 6.78 -10.38 -20.15
N THR A 238 7.25 -11.59 -19.88
CA THR A 238 6.85 -12.80 -20.62
C THR A 238 6.16 -13.77 -19.69
N GLY A 239 4.91 -14.12 -20.00
CA GLY A 239 4.12 -15.12 -19.29
C GLY A 239 3.54 -16.15 -20.26
N THR A 240 3.27 -17.38 -19.80
CA THR A 240 2.85 -18.49 -20.68
C THR A 240 1.35 -18.49 -20.99
N ALA A 241 0.50 -17.97 -20.12
CA ALA A 241 -0.96 -17.97 -20.28
C ALA A 241 -1.63 -16.73 -19.73
N ALA A 242 -0.86 -15.70 -19.41
CA ALA A 242 -1.30 -14.49 -18.72
C ALA A 242 -1.22 -13.29 -19.65
N LEU A 243 -2.06 -12.29 -19.37
CA LEU A 243 -2.06 -11.03 -20.07
C LEU A 243 -1.31 -9.99 -19.21
N ALA A 244 -0.01 -9.82 -19.47
CA ALA A 244 0.79 -8.86 -18.73
C ALA A 244 0.26 -7.43 -18.90
N ARG A 245 0.05 -6.75 -17.78
CA ARG A 245 -0.18 -5.31 -17.71
C ARG A 245 0.88 -4.69 -16.81
N VAL A 246 1.45 -3.57 -17.24
CA VAL A 246 2.41 -2.81 -16.45
C VAL A 246 2.00 -1.34 -16.44
N ASP A 247 1.85 -0.78 -15.27
CA ASP A 247 1.72 0.64 -15.05
C ASP A 247 3.05 1.16 -14.47
N LEU A 248 3.70 2.10 -15.16
CA LEU A 248 5.01 2.60 -14.79
C LEU A 248 4.92 3.98 -14.12
N TYR A 249 5.49 4.10 -12.93
CA TYR A 249 5.52 5.31 -12.12
C TYR A 249 6.94 5.78 -11.88
N ARG A 250 7.16 7.08 -11.89
CA ARG A 250 8.40 7.68 -11.41
C ARG A 250 8.31 7.88 -9.91
N THR A 251 9.30 7.41 -9.16
CA THR A 251 9.32 7.55 -7.70
C THR A 251 9.52 9.00 -7.26
N GLY A 252 8.91 9.36 -6.13
CA GLY A 252 8.94 10.72 -5.58
C GLY A 252 8.01 11.71 -6.28
N VAL A 253 7.48 11.37 -7.45
CA VAL A 253 6.45 12.12 -8.16
C VAL A 253 5.46 11.10 -8.68
N TRP A 254 4.49 10.75 -7.86
CA TRP A 254 3.38 9.90 -8.29
C TRP A 254 2.52 10.70 -9.26
N GLN A 255 2.91 10.65 -10.49
CA GLN A 255 2.09 11.10 -11.60
C GLN A 255 1.36 9.89 -12.18
N PRO A 256 0.28 10.11 -12.93
CA PRO A 256 -0.36 9.04 -13.69
C PRO A 256 0.68 8.19 -14.41
N PRO A 257 0.44 6.90 -14.58
CA PRO A 257 1.39 6.00 -15.20
C PRO A 257 1.89 6.57 -16.54
N VAL A 258 3.20 6.50 -16.73
CA VAL A 258 3.84 7.08 -17.92
C VAL A 258 3.36 6.37 -19.19
N ASN A 259 2.85 5.13 -19.07
CA ASN A 259 2.23 4.43 -20.21
C ASN A 259 1.43 3.20 -19.80
N GLU A 260 0.50 2.89 -20.66
CA GLU A 260 -0.45 1.79 -20.57
C GLU A 260 0.04 0.52 -21.29
N VAL A 261 -0.47 -0.51 -20.88
CA VAL A 261 -0.97 -1.83 -21.23
C VAL A 261 -0.69 -2.32 -22.65
N ALA A 262 0.07 -3.41 -22.75
CA ALA A 262 -0.13 -4.35 -23.82
C ALA A 262 -0.75 -5.64 -23.25
N LEU A 263 -1.93 -5.98 -23.72
CA LEU A 263 -2.62 -7.24 -23.42
C LEU A 263 -2.05 -8.34 -24.32
N ALA A 264 -0.89 -8.85 -23.97
CA ALA A 264 -0.28 -9.96 -24.72
C ALA A 264 0.49 -10.87 -23.76
N PRO A 265 0.65 -12.17 -24.08
CA PRO A 265 1.52 -13.07 -23.30
C PRO A 265 2.98 -12.60 -23.27
N VAL A 266 3.37 -11.74 -24.21
CA VAL A 266 4.65 -11.00 -24.16
C VAL A 266 4.34 -9.51 -24.23
N LEU A 267 4.57 -8.81 -23.13
CA LEU A 267 4.58 -7.36 -23.10
C LEU A 267 6.00 -6.87 -23.41
N GLU A 268 6.15 -6.01 -24.39
CA GLU A 268 7.40 -5.30 -24.68
C GLU A 268 7.10 -3.83 -24.88
N ASN A 269 7.54 -3.01 -23.93
CA ASN A 269 7.36 -1.55 -24.00
C ASN A 269 8.68 -0.82 -23.86
N THR A 270 8.87 0.20 -24.69
CA THR A 270 10.03 1.10 -24.65
C THR A 270 9.60 2.48 -24.18
N TYR A 271 10.35 3.00 -23.20
CA TYR A 271 10.09 4.28 -22.55
C TYR A 271 11.26 5.22 -22.73
N GLN A 272 10.98 6.50 -22.98
CA GLN A 272 11.99 7.56 -22.89
C GLN A 272 12.02 8.09 -21.45
N LEU A 273 13.05 7.73 -20.69
CA LEU A 273 13.12 8.01 -19.27
C LEU A 273 14.30 8.92 -18.90
N GLN A 274 14.12 9.69 -17.83
CA GLN A 274 15.19 10.41 -17.16
C GLN A 274 15.88 9.49 -16.14
N ALA A 275 17.12 9.81 -15.76
CA ALA A 275 17.81 9.11 -14.69
C ALA A 275 16.96 9.17 -13.40
N GLY A 276 16.94 8.07 -12.66
CA GLY A 276 16.19 7.94 -11.40
C GLY A 276 15.63 6.54 -11.18
N THR A 277 14.89 6.39 -10.10
CA THR A 277 14.21 5.17 -9.74
C THR A 277 12.74 5.22 -10.19
N TYR A 278 12.25 4.12 -10.71
CA TYR A 278 10.87 3.93 -11.15
C TYR A 278 10.25 2.72 -10.46
N VAL A 279 8.93 2.68 -10.41
CA VAL A 279 8.17 1.50 -9.98
C VAL A 279 7.28 1.05 -11.13
N ALA A 280 7.43 -0.19 -11.54
CA ALA A 280 6.48 -0.86 -12.42
C ALA A 280 5.51 -1.68 -11.58
N MET A 281 4.22 -1.45 -11.73
CA MET A 281 3.18 -2.29 -11.13
C MET A 281 2.76 -3.34 -12.16
N LEU A 282 3.24 -4.57 -11.97
CA LEU A 282 2.91 -5.70 -12.82
C LEU A 282 1.62 -6.36 -12.34
N THR A 283 0.71 -6.65 -13.26
CA THR A 283 -0.51 -7.41 -13.01
C THR A 283 -0.85 -8.33 -14.18
N ASP A 284 -1.72 -9.31 -13.94
CA ASP A 284 -2.36 -10.09 -14.99
C ASP A 284 -3.75 -9.53 -15.29
N ALA A 285 -3.89 -8.91 -16.45
CA ALA A 285 -5.17 -8.31 -16.87
C ALA A 285 -6.28 -9.37 -17.07
N SER A 286 -5.96 -10.64 -17.31
CA SER A 286 -6.96 -11.71 -17.41
C SER A 286 -7.72 -11.95 -16.10
N MET A 287 -7.12 -11.55 -14.98
CA MET A 287 -7.74 -11.65 -13.65
C MET A 287 -8.79 -10.55 -13.39
N TYR A 288 -8.90 -9.51 -14.23
CA TYR A 288 -9.86 -8.42 -14.07
C TYR A 288 -11.25 -8.71 -14.64
N ASN A 289 -11.36 -9.71 -15.50
CA ASN A 289 -12.59 -9.98 -16.25
C ASN A 289 -13.64 -10.73 -15.42
N GLY A 290 -14.07 -10.20 -14.28
CA GLY A 290 -15.37 -10.42 -13.60
C GLY A 290 -15.91 -11.82 -13.38
N THR A 291 -15.42 -12.82 -14.07
CA THR A 291 -15.75 -14.22 -13.83
C THR A 291 -14.91 -14.73 -12.68
N ALA A 292 -15.55 -15.25 -11.65
CA ALA A 292 -14.90 -15.97 -10.55
C ALA A 292 -14.07 -17.12 -11.16
N LYS A 293 -12.84 -16.82 -11.51
CA LYS A 293 -11.89 -17.86 -11.93
C LYS A 293 -11.37 -18.54 -10.67
N PRO A 294 -11.15 -19.85 -10.72
CA PRO A 294 -10.47 -20.56 -9.64
C PRO A 294 -9.14 -19.80 -9.32
N GLN A 295 -8.68 -19.91 -8.09
CA GLN A 295 -7.43 -19.28 -7.65
C GLN A 295 -6.34 -19.45 -8.69
N LEU A 296 -6.01 -18.37 -9.38
CA LEU A 296 -4.97 -18.36 -10.38
C LEU A 296 -3.82 -17.52 -9.83
N HIS A 297 -2.63 -18.04 -9.99
CA HIS A 297 -1.43 -17.24 -9.98
C HIS A 297 -0.81 -17.27 -11.36
N SER A 298 -0.21 -16.18 -11.76
CA SER A 298 0.50 -16.05 -13.04
C SER A 298 1.89 -15.53 -12.77
N CYS A 299 2.90 -16.14 -13.36
CA CYS A 299 4.28 -15.74 -13.20
C CYS A 299 4.85 -15.25 -14.52
N PHE A 300 5.60 -14.16 -14.46
CA PHE A 300 6.22 -13.50 -15.59
C PHE A 300 7.74 -13.48 -15.43
N GLY A 301 8.46 -13.86 -16.48
CA GLY A 301 9.86 -13.49 -16.62
C GLY A 301 9.93 -12.01 -16.97
N VAL A 302 10.61 -11.20 -16.14
CA VAL A 302 10.70 -9.76 -16.37
C VAL A 302 12.15 -9.36 -16.60
N ARG A 303 12.38 -8.55 -17.64
CA ARG A 303 13.67 -8.00 -17.99
C ARG A 303 13.60 -6.50 -18.21
N TRP A 304 14.63 -5.80 -17.75
CA TRP A 304 14.79 -4.36 -17.86
C TRP A 304 16.13 -4.02 -18.47
N GLU A 305 16.15 -3.31 -19.57
CA GLU A 305 17.39 -3.02 -20.28
C GLU A 305 17.38 -1.66 -20.97
N LYS A 306 18.55 -1.05 -21.08
CA LYS A 306 18.74 0.13 -21.90
C LYS A 306 18.75 -0.27 -23.39
N VAL A 307 18.00 0.46 -24.19
CA VAL A 307 17.99 0.30 -25.66
C VAL A 307 19.01 1.30 -26.21
N SER A 308 19.89 0.80 -27.06
CA SER A 308 20.94 1.60 -27.70
C SER A 308 20.37 2.65 -28.65
#